data_1c6b6b64278cf72177f36cacf6e8343b
#
_entry.id   1c6b6b64278cf72177f36cacf6e8343b
#
_cell.length_a   1.000
_cell.length_b   1.000
_cell.length_c   1.000
_cell.angle_alpha   90.00
_cell.angle_beta   90.00
_cell.angle_gamma   90.00
#
_symmetry.space_group_name_H-M   'P 1'
#
loop_
_entity.id
_entity.type
_entity.pdbx_description
1 polymer ?
#
loop_
_entity_poly.entity_id
_entity_poly.type
_entity_poly.pdbx_seq_one_letter_code
_entity_poly.pdbx_strand_id
1 'polypeptide(L)'
;MGRVYNFSAGPAVLPEEVLQEAAAEMMDYKGSGMSVMEMSHRSKWFDDIIKEAEQDLRDLMNIPDNYKVLFLQGGASQQFSAIPMNLMKNGVADFIVTGQWAKKAYEEAQKYGKAVKIASSEDKTFSYIPDCSDLPIDEDADYVYICENNTIYGTKFKTLPNTKGKTLVADVSSCFLSEPHDVEKYGIIYGGVQKNVGPAGVVISIIREDLITDDVLPGTPTMLKFKTQADKDSLYNTPPCYGIYICGKVFKWLKKQGGLAAMKEYNEKKAKLLYDFLDESKMFTGTVAKEDRSLMNVPFVTGDKDLDAKFVKEATAAGFVNLKGHRTVGGMRASIYNAMPIEGVEKLVEFMRKFEEENA
;
A
#
# COMPACT_ATOMS: atom_id res chain seq x y z
N MET A 1 -14.79 15.60 22.14
CA MET A 1 -13.91 14.41 22.18
C MET A 1 -12.87 14.59 21.09
N GLY A 2 -11.57 14.39 21.40
CA GLY A 2 -10.52 14.37 20.39
C GLY A 2 -10.66 13.13 19.48
N ARG A 3 -9.95 13.13 18.34
CA ARG A 3 -9.89 11.94 17.48
C ARG A 3 -9.16 10.80 18.19
N VAL A 4 -9.59 9.57 17.96
CA VAL A 4 -8.89 8.35 18.43
C VAL A 4 -7.62 8.11 17.61
N TYR A 5 -6.65 7.40 18.16
CA TYR A 5 -5.50 6.89 17.43
C TYR A 5 -5.89 5.61 16.69
N ASN A 6 -6.09 5.71 15.37
CA ASN A 6 -6.57 4.60 14.55
C ASN A 6 -5.41 3.84 13.92
N PHE A 7 -5.12 2.64 14.41
CA PHE A 7 -4.07 1.75 13.91
C PHE A 7 -4.56 0.72 12.88
N SER A 8 -5.68 1.00 12.22
CA SER A 8 -6.23 0.12 11.18
C SER A 8 -5.25 -0.10 10.03
N ALA A 9 -5.20 -1.32 9.55
CA ALA A 9 -4.37 -1.68 8.40
C ALA A 9 -4.94 -1.24 7.03
N GLY A 10 -6.22 -0.86 7.00
CA GLY A 10 -6.91 -0.37 5.82
C GLY A 10 -8.39 -0.75 5.80
N PRO A 11 -9.30 0.23 5.51
CA PRO A 11 -9.03 1.66 5.39
C PRO A 11 -8.33 2.23 6.63
N ALA A 12 -7.36 3.13 6.41
CA ALA A 12 -6.49 3.61 7.47
C ALA A 12 -6.71 5.10 7.79
N VAL A 13 -5.95 5.59 8.76
CA VAL A 13 -5.96 7.01 9.14
C VAL A 13 -5.57 7.90 7.96
N LEU A 14 -6.25 9.04 7.82
CA LEU A 14 -5.93 10.11 6.87
C LEU A 14 -5.39 11.33 7.61
N PRO A 15 -4.57 12.16 6.95
CA PRO A 15 -4.10 13.42 7.52
C PRO A 15 -5.30 14.30 7.91
N GLU A 16 -5.29 14.84 9.13
CA GLU A 16 -6.39 15.65 9.63
C GLU A 16 -6.60 16.91 8.81
N GLU A 17 -5.52 17.58 8.39
CA GLU A 17 -5.58 18.73 7.48
C GLU A 17 -6.35 18.42 6.19
N VAL A 18 -6.10 17.24 5.59
CA VAL A 18 -6.80 16.80 4.38
C VAL A 18 -8.30 16.63 4.63
N LEU A 19 -8.67 16.05 5.77
CA LEU A 19 -10.08 15.89 6.14
C LEU A 19 -10.76 17.23 6.41
N GLN A 20 -10.08 18.16 7.06
CA GLN A 20 -10.58 19.52 7.33
C GLN A 20 -10.79 20.31 6.03
N GLU A 21 -9.80 20.28 5.12
CA GLU A 21 -9.92 20.90 3.81
C GLU A 21 -11.09 20.29 2.99
N ALA A 22 -11.21 18.98 2.97
CA ALA A 22 -12.27 18.29 2.28
C ALA A 22 -13.67 18.62 2.87
N ALA A 23 -13.75 18.73 4.19
CA ALA A 23 -14.99 19.14 4.87
C ALA A 23 -15.37 20.59 4.52
N ALA A 24 -14.41 21.49 4.45
CA ALA A 24 -14.64 22.89 4.07
C ALA A 24 -15.13 23.05 2.61
N GLU A 25 -14.66 22.18 1.72
CA GLU A 25 -15.03 22.17 0.30
C GLU A 25 -16.22 21.25 -0.01
N MET A 26 -16.83 20.60 0.99
CA MET A 26 -17.86 19.58 0.79
C MET A 26 -19.09 20.07 0.02
N MET A 27 -19.53 21.28 0.28
CA MET A 27 -20.73 21.86 -0.37
C MET A 27 -20.38 22.74 -1.57
N ASP A 28 -19.17 23.28 -1.62
CA ASP A 28 -18.74 24.22 -2.65
C ASP A 28 -17.24 24.10 -2.92
N TYR A 29 -16.87 23.31 -3.90
CA TYR A 29 -15.48 23.19 -4.32
C TYR A 29 -15.03 24.44 -5.08
N LYS A 30 -14.17 25.23 -4.46
CA LYS A 30 -13.53 26.42 -5.06
C LYS A 30 -14.51 27.42 -5.75
N GLY A 31 -15.71 27.57 -5.23
CA GLY A 31 -16.71 28.49 -5.79
C GLY A 31 -17.49 27.91 -6.99
N SER A 32 -17.44 26.60 -7.20
CA SER A 32 -18.22 25.91 -8.26
C SER A 32 -19.71 25.82 -7.97
N GLY A 33 -20.11 26.06 -6.71
CA GLY A 33 -21.48 25.87 -6.23
C GLY A 33 -21.90 24.40 -6.10
N MET A 34 -20.94 23.46 -6.16
CA MET A 34 -21.23 22.02 -6.06
C MET A 34 -20.12 21.26 -5.34
N SER A 35 -20.49 20.11 -4.79
CA SER A 35 -19.54 19.12 -4.25
C SER A 35 -18.77 18.41 -5.36
N VAL A 36 -17.52 17.99 -5.06
CA VAL A 36 -16.78 17.08 -5.96
C VAL A 36 -17.54 15.77 -6.19
N MET A 37 -18.37 15.33 -5.22
CA MET A 37 -19.16 14.10 -5.35
C MET A 37 -20.26 14.17 -6.41
N GLU A 38 -20.74 15.35 -6.75
CA GLU A 38 -21.86 15.56 -7.70
C GLU A 38 -21.43 16.17 -9.03
N MET A 39 -20.14 16.57 -9.16
CA MET A 39 -19.68 17.16 -10.42
C MET A 39 -19.42 16.11 -11.50
N SER A 40 -19.73 16.47 -12.75
CA SER A 40 -19.41 15.61 -13.88
C SER A 40 -17.91 15.39 -14.00
N HIS A 41 -17.48 14.13 -14.17
CA HIS A 41 -16.08 13.79 -14.45
C HIS A 41 -15.58 14.33 -15.80
N ARG A 42 -16.47 14.85 -16.65
CA ARG A 42 -16.16 15.52 -17.92
C ARG A 42 -16.18 17.05 -17.81
N SER A 43 -16.39 17.58 -16.61
CA SER A 43 -16.31 19.02 -16.35
C SER A 43 -14.86 19.49 -16.29
N LYS A 44 -14.64 20.77 -16.60
CA LYS A 44 -13.34 21.39 -16.42
C LYS A 44 -12.85 21.29 -14.96
N TRP A 45 -13.74 21.38 -13.99
CA TRP A 45 -13.41 21.25 -12.58
C TRP A 45 -12.76 19.92 -12.24
N PHE A 46 -13.32 18.82 -12.74
CA PHE A 46 -12.76 17.51 -12.48
C PHE A 46 -11.51 17.21 -13.32
N ASP A 47 -11.45 17.72 -14.55
CA ASP A 47 -10.25 17.66 -15.38
C ASP A 47 -9.05 18.30 -14.67
N ASP A 48 -9.25 19.46 -14.05
CA ASP A 48 -8.23 20.13 -13.25
C ASP A 48 -7.83 19.27 -12.02
N ILE A 49 -8.82 18.65 -11.32
CA ILE A 49 -8.57 17.81 -10.14
C ILE A 49 -7.68 16.59 -10.49
N ILE A 50 -8.03 15.84 -11.53
CA ILE A 50 -7.31 14.62 -11.88
C ILE A 50 -5.92 14.92 -12.44
N LYS A 51 -5.77 15.97 -13.24
CA LYS A 51 -4.48 16.42 -13.77
C LYS A 51 -3.55 16.94 -12.69
N GLU A 52 -4.06 17.74 -11.75
CA GLU A 52 -3.28 18.17 -10.58
C GLU A 52 -2.84 16.96 -9.73
N ALA A 53 -3.73 16.00 -9.49
CA ALA A 53 -3.41 14.79 -8.74
C ALA A 53 -2.32 13.95 -9.44
N GLU A 54 -2.42 13.77 -10.77
CA GLU A 54 -1.40 13.08 -11.54
C GLU A 54 -0.06 13.80 -11.47
N GLN A 55 -0.05 15.13 -11.67
CA GLN A 55 1.19 15.92 -11.64
C GLN A 55 1.85 15.89 -10.26
N ASP A 56 1.07 16.05 -9.19
CA ASP A 56 1.58 15.98 -7.82
C ASP A 56 2.19 14.61 -7.50
N LEU A 57 1.60 13.51 -8.01
CA LEU A 57 2.15 12.18 -7.86
C LEU A 57 3.44 12.00 -8.67
N ARG A 58 3.48 12.51 -9.91
CA ARG A 58 4.69 12.50 -10.75
C ARG A 58 5.83 13.23 -10.07
N ASP A 59 5.57 14.41 -9.51
CA ASP A 59 6.56 15.22 -8.80
C ASP A 59 7.09 14.48 -7.55
N LEU A 60 6.19 13.86 -6.75
CA LEU A 60 6.57 13.16 -5.53
C LEU A 60 7.46 11.94 -5.78
N MET A 61 7.19 11.19 -6.85
CA MET A 61 7.87 9.93 -7.16
C MET A 61 8.93 10.09 -8.26
N ASN A 62 9.11 11.29 -8.84
CA ASN A 62 9.96 11.50 -10.03
C ASN A 62 9.60 10.53 -11.16
N ILE A 63 8.31 10.40 -11.47
CA ILE A 63 7.83 9.46 -12.50
C ILE A 63 8.27 9.94 -13.89
N PRO A 64 9.04 9.13 -14.65
CA PRO A 64 9.47 9.50 -16.00
C PRO A 64 8.30 9.62 -16.98
N ASP A 65 8.50 10.38 -18.07
CA ASP A 65 7.46 10.62 -19.08
C ASP A 65 7.01 9.35 -19.82
N ASN A 66 7.87 8.33 -19.87
CA ASN A 66 7.57 7.02 -20.48
C ASN A 66 6.79 6.08 -19.55
N TYR A 67 6.14 6.61 -18.51
CA TYR A 67 5.20 5.91 -17.66
C TYR A 67 3.84 6.58 -17.68
N LYS A 68 2.78 5.78 -17.71
CA LYS A 68 1.40 6.23 -17.52
C LYS A 68 0.99 6.05 -16.06
N VAL A 69 0.29 7.06 -15.54
CA VAL A 69 -0.37 7.01 -14.24
C VAL A 69 -1.85 6.78 -14.47
N LEU A 70 -2.37 5.69 -13.95
CA LEU A 70 -3.78 5.32 -14.11
C LEU A 70 -4.48 5.31 -12.76
N PHE A 71 -5.64 5.99 -12.69
CA PHE A 71 -6.55 5.96 -11.55
C PHE A 71 -7.66 4.95 -11.85
N LEU A 72 -7.57 3.77 -11.25
CA LEU A 72 -8.41 2.62 -11.54
C LEU A 72 -9.37 2.32 -10.39
N GLN A 73 -10.28 1.38 -10.62
CA GLN A 73 -11.26 0.88 -9.66
C GLN A 73 -10.98 -0.60 -9.34
N GLY A 74 -11.83 -1.23 -8.52
CA GLY A 74 -11.79 -2.67 -8.25
C GLY A 74 -10.83 -3.11 -7.14
N GLY A 75 -10.15 -2.17 -6.49
CA GLY A 75 -9.14 -2.45 -5.47
C GLY A 75 -7.89 -3.11 -6.06
N ALA A 76 -6.82 -3.21 -5.25
CA ALA A 76 -5.58 -3.88 -5.67
C ALA A 76 -5.82 -5.35 -6.09
N SER A 77 -6.85 -5.99 -5.56
CA SER A 77 -7.19 -7.37 -5.92
C SER A 77 -7.62 -7.53 -7.38
N GLN A 78 -8.20 -6.51 -8.02
CA GLN A 78 -8.52 -6.57 -9.45
C GLN A 78 -7.25 -6.59 -10.30
N GLN A 79 -6.16 -6.00 -9.82
CA GLN A 79 -4.87 -6.01 -10.53
C GLN A 79 -4.27 -7.42 -10.58
N PHE A 80 -4.62 -8.31 -9.65
CA PHE A 80 -4.20 -9.71 -9.71
C PHE A 80 -4.69 -10.42 -10.98
N SER A 81 -5.84 -9.99 -11.53
CA SER A 81 -6.38 -10.45 -12.81
C SER A 81 -5.90 -9.58 -13.98
N ALA A 82 -5.97 -8.24 -13.83
CA ALA A 82 -5.64 -7.33 -14.92
C ALA A 82 -4.18 -7.48 -15.38
N ILE A 83 -3.23 -7.60 -14.44
CA ILE A 83 -1.80 -7.72 -14.78
C ILE A 83 -1.50 -8.93 -15.65
N PRO A 84 -1.86 -10.17 -15.27
CA PRO A 84 -1.61 -11.32 -16.14
C PRO A 84 -2.36 -11.23 -17.48
N MET A 85 -3.59 -10.69 -17.50
CA MET A 85 -4.34 -10.51 -18.75
C MET A 85 -3.64 -9.57 -19.73
N ASN A 86 -2.91 -8.57 -19.25
CA ASN A 86 -2.19 -7.61 -20.10
C ASN A 86 -0.74 -8.04 -20.39
N LEU A 87 -0.08 -8.81 -19.52
CA LEU A 87 1.36 -9.03 -19.59
C LEU A 87 1.76 -10.47 -19.95
N MET A 88 0.98 -11.51 -19.63
CA MET A 88 1.38 -12.91 -19.79
C MET A 88 1.32 -13.38 -21.25
N LYS A 89 2.10 -12.76 -22.13
CA LYS A 89 2.12 -13.06 -23.58
C LYS A 89 2.77 -14.42 -23.89
N ASN A 90 3.84 -14.76 -23.18
CA ASN A 90 4.48 -16.09 -23.23
C ASN A 90 3.76 -17.11 -22.35
N GLY A 91 2.81 -16.64 -21.55
CA GLY A 91 2.03 -17.48 -20.64
C GLY A 91 2.77 -17.89 -19.38
N VAL A 92 3.86 -17.23 -18.99
CA VAL A 92 4.67 -17.54 -17.81
C VAL A 92 4.91 -16.29 -16.96
N ALA A 93 4.76 -16.41 -15.64
CA ALA A 93 5.15 -15.34 -14.71
C ALA A 93 5.72 -15.92 -13.41
N ASP A 94 6.74 -15.26 -12.88
CA ASP A 94 7.44 -15.66 -11.66
C ASP A 94 6.97 -14.85 -10.45
N PHE A 95 6.80 -15.52 -9.32
CA PHE A 95 6.27 -14.92 -8.10
C PHE A 95 7.20 -15.16 -6.92
N ILE A 96 7.51 -14.08 -6.18
CA ILE A 96 8.16 -14.15 -4.87
C ILE A 96 7.06 -14.00 -3.81
N VAL A 97 6.70 -15.10 -3.15
CA VAL A 97 5.55 -15.18 -2.27
C VAL A 97 5.98 -14.96 -0.82
N THR A 98 5.91 -13.70 -0.37
CA THR A 98 6.32 -13.29 0.98
C THR A 98 5.14 -12.92 1.89
N GLY A 99 3.93 -13.23 1.47
CA GLY A 99 2.72 -12.97 2.25
C GLY A 99 1.44 -13.36 1.53
N GLN A 100 0.32 -13.16 2.23
CA GLN A 100 -1.00 -13.56 1.73
C GLN A 100 -1.41 -12.85 0.42
N TRP A 101 -1.01 -11.59 0.24
CA TRP A 101 -1.39 -10.82 -0.95
C TRP A 101 -0.61 -11.31 -2.19
N ALA A 102 0.70 -11.53 -2.06
CA ALA A 102 1.49 -12.15 -3.12
C ALA A 102 0.99 -13.59 -3.43
N LYS A 103 0.57 -14.36 -2.40
CA LYS A 103 -0.02 -15.69 -2.59
C LYS A 103 -1.32 -15.62 -3.40
N LYS A 104 -2.21 -14.67 -3.10
CA LYS A 104 -3.45 -14.46 -3.86
C LYS A 104 -3.19 -14.02 -5.30
N ALA A 105 -2.21 -13.16 -5.53
CA ALA A 105 -1.82 -12.75 -6.87
C ALA A 105 -1.26 -13.94 -7.68
N TYR A 106 -0.44 -14.77 -7.05
CA TYR A 106 0.07 -16.03 -7.62
C TYR A 106 -1.05 -17.01 -7.98
N GLU A 107 -1.99 -17.24 -7.05
CA GLU A 107 -3.14 -18.13 -7.26
C GLU A 107 -4.07 -17.61 -8.37
N GLU A 108 -4.27 -16.30 -8.46
CA GLU A 108 -5.08 -15.69 -9.52
C GLU A 108 -4.39 -15.81 -10.89
N ALA A 109 -3.09 -15.56 -10.97
CA ALA A 109 -2.32 -15.63 -12.22
C ALA A 109 -2.34 -17.04 -12.84
N GLN A 110 -2.45 -18.09 -12.03
CA GLN A 110 -2.57 -19.49 -12.53
C GLN A 110 -3.81 -19.72 -13.39
N LYS A 111 -4.81 -18.85 -13.34
CA LYS A 111 -5.99 -18.93 -14.21
C LYS A 111 -5.71 -18.48 -15.64
N TYR A 112 -4.62 -17.77 -15.84
CA TYR A 112 -4.26 -17.11 -17.10
C TYR A 112 -3.05 -17.76 -17.80
N GLY A 113 -2.20 -18.47 -17.04
CA GLY A 113 -1.01 -19.12 -17.54
C GLY A 113 -0.24 -19.86 -16.45
N LYS A 114 1.03 -20.16 -16.70
CA LYS A 114 1.94 -20.81 -15.76
C LYS A 114 2.49 -19.75 -14.79
N ALA A 115 1.92 -19.65 -13.59
CA ALA A 115 2.56 -18.92 -12.51
C ALA A 115 3.53 -19.84 -11.75
N VAL A 116 4.76 -19.36 -11.49
CA VAL A 116 5.81 -20.12 -10.81
C VAL A 116 6.18 -19.41 -9.51
N LYS A 117 6.09 -20.12 -8.39
CA LYS A 117 6.57 -19.60 -7.10
C LYS A 117 8.08 -19.89 -6.99
N ILE A 118 8.90 -18.89 -7.32
CA ILE A 118 10.37 -19.03 -7.38
C ILE A 118 11.06 -18.83 -6.03
N ALA A 119 10.41 -18.15 -5.10
CA ALA A 119 10.84 -18.02 -3.70
C ALA A 119 9.63 -17.79 -2.79
N SER A 120 9.76 -18.16 -1.52
CA SER A 120 8.72 -17.96 -0.50
C SER A 120 9.31 -17.99 0.90
N SER A 121 8.68 -17.28 1.83
CA SER A 121 8.93 -17.35 3.27
C SER A 121 7.77 -17.98 4.05
N GLU A 122 6.93 -18.77 3.37
CA GLU A 122 5.77 -19.46 3.97
C GLU A 122 6.18 -20.46 5.07
N ASP A 123 7.38 -21.02 4.98
CA ASP A 123 7.98 -21.96 5.94
C ASP A 123 8.07 -21.39 7.38
N LYS A 124 8.25 -20.07 7.52
CA LYS A 124 8.26 -19.34 8.81
C LYS A 124 7.13 -18.33 8.91
N THR A 125 5.95 -18.66 8.38
CA THR A 125 4.75 -17.81 8.44
C THR A 125 5.02 -16.39 7.93
N PHE A 126 5.83 -16.26 6.87
CA PHE A 126 6.19 -15.00 6.23
C PHE A 126 6.85 -13.96 7.15
N SER A 127 7.61 -14.41 8.14
CA SER A 127 8.29 -13.54 9.12
C SER A 127 9.62 -12.96 8.64
N TYR A 128 10.04 -13.28 7.41
CA TYR A 128 11.26 -12.80 6.78
C TYR A 128 11.10 -12.63 5.27
N ILE A 129 12.04 -11.94 4.62
CA ILE A 129 12.18 -11.85 3.17
C ILE A 129 13.31 -12.81 2.74
N PRO A 130 13.06 -13.74 1.79
CA PRO A 130 14.12 -14.62 1.31
C PRO A 130 15.20 -13.84 0.56
N ASP A 131 16.42 -14.41 0.50
CA ASP A 131 17.46 -13.86 -0.37
C ASP A 131 17.00 -13.90 -1.84
N CYS A 132 16.93 -12.73 -2.45
CA CYS A 132 16.46 -12.53 -3.83
C CYS A 132 17.59 -12.06 -4.76
N SER A 133 18.86 -12.25 -4.39
CA SER A 133 20.02 -11.84 -5.18
C SER A 133 20.27 -12.74 -6.41
N ASP A 134 19.94 -14.03 -6.31
CA ASP A 134 20.08 -15.01 -7.40
C ASP A 134 18.92 -16.03 -7.40
N LEU A 135 17.81 -15.63 -8.00
CA LEU A 135 16.61 -16.45 -8.10
C LEU A 135 16.57 -17.26 -9.40
N PRO A 136 15.89 -18.43 -9.42
CA PRO A 136 15.69 -19.25 -10.61
C PRO A 136 14.60 -18.63 -11.51
N ILE A 137 14.88 -17.45 -12.09
CA ILE A 137 13.99 -16.77 -13.01
C ILE A 137 13.80 -17.63 -14.27
N ASP A 138 12.54 -17.87 -14.66
CA ASP A 138 12.20 -18.58 -15.89
C ASP A 138 12.57 -17.71 -17.13
N GLU A 139 13.25 -18.31 -18.10
CA GLU A 139 13.68 -17.57 -19.31
C GLU A 139 12.49 -17.05 -20.13
N ASP A 140 11.34 -17.70 -20.04
CA ASP A 140 10.10 -17.31 -20.72
C ASP A 140 9.21 -16.41 -19.84
N ALA A 141 9.61 -16.09 -18.59
CA ALA A 141 8.79 -15.26 -17.71
C ALA A 141 8.53 -13.88 -18.33
N ASP A 142 7.27 -13.50 -18.42
CA ASP A 142 6.83 -12.18 -18.86
C ASP A 142 7.09 -11.12 -17.81
N TYR A 143 7.00 -11.50 -16.51
CA TYR A 143 7.29 -10.61 -15.38
C TYR A 143 7.64 -11.39 -14.11
N VAL A 144 8.27 -10.68 -13.18
CA VAL A 144 8.48 -11.11 -11.79
C VAL A 144 7.60 -10.26 -10.88
N TYR A 145 6.86 -10.90 -9.97
CA TYR A 145 5.91 -10.24 -9.08
C TYR A 145 6.36 -10.25 -7.63
N ILE A 146 6.20 -9.09 -6.95
CA ILE A 146 6.36 -8.95 -5.51
C ILE A 146 5.19 -8.19 -4.88
N CYS A 147 4.91 -8.46 -3.60
CA CYS A 147 4.22 -7.55 -2.70
C CYS A 147 5.29 -6.92 -1.82
N GLU A 148 5.63 -5.66 -2.06
CA GLU A 148 6.83 -5.03 -1.51
C GLU A 148 6.77 -4.87 0.01
N ASN A 149 5.57 -4.59 0.56
CA ASN A 149 5.33 -4.53 2.00
C ASN A 149 4.15 -5.42 2.39
N ASN A 150 4.39 -6.39 3.24
CA ASN A 150 3.41 -7.38 3.65
C ASN A 150 2.59 -6.92 4.86
N THR A 151 1.44 -6.33 4.60
CA THR A 151 0.55 -5.68 5.59
C THR A 151 0.19 -6.58 6.79
N ILE A 152 0.03 -7.89 6.54
CA ILE A 152 -0.40 -8.85 7.57
C ILE A 152 0.77 -9.27 8.44
N TYR A 153 1.93 -9.51 7.82
CA TYR A 153 3.09 -10.15 8.46
C TYR A 153 4.16 -9.15 8.88
N GLY A 154 4.10 -7.90 8.40
CA GLY A 154 5.01 -6.82 8.79
C GLY A 154 6.41 -6.88 8.17
N THR A 155 6.60 -7.68 7.12
CA THR A 155 7.85 -7.74 6.37
C THR A 155 7.86 -6.79 5.19
N LYS A 156 9.03 -6.27 4.82
CA LYS A 156 9.23 -5.38 3.69
C LYS A 156 10.53 -5.70 2.96
N PHE A 157 10.50 -5.70 1.63
CA PHE A 157 11.71 -5.72 0.82
C PHE A 157 12.54 -4.45 1.06
N LYS A 158 13.77 -4.60 1.54
CA LYS A 158 14.75 -3.51 1.68
C LYS A 158 15.56 -3.33 0.40
N THR A 159 15.72 -4.41 -0.34
CA THR A 159 16.40 -4.46 -1.63
C THR A 159 15.47 -5.16 -2.63
N LEU A 160 15.38 -4.60 -3.83
CA LEU A 160 14.59 -5.23 -4.90
C LEU A 160 15.26 -6.53 -5.36
N PRO A 161 14.45 -7.54 -5.79
CA PRO A 161 14.99 -8.78 -6.31
C PRO A 161 15.77 -8.56 -7.60
N ASN A 162 16.80 -9.38 -7.82
CA ASN A 162 17.47 -9.47 -9.10
C ASN A 162 16.57 -10.23 -10.10
N THR A 163 15.88 -9.51 -10.95
CA THR A 163 14.96 -10.09 -11.94
C THR A 163 15.64 -10.59 -13.20
N LYS A 164 16.98 -10.51 -13.27
CA LYS A 164 17.77 -10.87 -14.46
C LYS A 164 17.26 -10.18 -15.74
N GLY A 165 16.79 -8.93 -15.61
CA GLY A 165 16.28 -8.12 -16.72
C GLY A 165 14.80 -8.32 -17.06
N LYS A 166 14.07 -9.20 -16.34
CA LYS A 166 12.62 -9.34 -16.51
C LYS A 166 11.88 -8.16 -15.87
N THR A 167 10.72 -7.86 -16.40
CA THR A 167 9.82 -6.81 -15.90
C THR A 167 9.45 -7.06 -14.44
N LEU A 168 9.73 -6.10 -13.55
CA LEU A 168 9.30 -6.16 -12.15
C LEU A 168 7.91 -5.55 -12.00
N VAL A 169 7.01 -6.29 -11.36
CA VAL A 169 5.66 -5.85 -10.98
C VAL A 169 5.55 -5.85 -9.46
N ALA A 170 5.19 -4.72 -8.88
CA ALA A 170 5.12 -4.56 -7.43
C ALA A 170 3.76 -4.05 -6.95
N ASP A 171 3.16 -4.78 -6.00
CA ASP A 171 2.09 -4.27 -5.13
C ASP A 171 2.73 -3.50 -3.98
N VAL A 172 2.55 -2.18 -3.99
CA VAL A 172 3.05 -1.27 -2.95
C VAL A 172 1.94 -0.75 -2.05
N SER A 173 0.75 -1.33 -2.07
CA SER A 173 -0.45 -0.80 -1.39
C SER A 173 -0.18 -0.33 0.04
N SER A 174 0.61 -1.06 0.84
CA SER A 174 0.84 -0.72 2.25
C SER A 174 2.14 0.06 2.51
N CYS A 175 2.92 0.36 1.49
CA CYS A 175 4.09 1.26 1.58
C CYS A 175 4.06 2.36 0.51
N PHE A 176 2.95 2.52 -0.21
CA PHE A 176 2.82 3.52 -1.26
C PHE A 176 3.05 4.92 -0.70
N LEU A 177 3.99 5.67 -1.28
CA LEU A 177 4.39 7.01 -0.85
C LEU A 177 4.92 7.08 0.60
N SER A 178 5.42 6.00 1.16
CA SER A 178 6.06 6.01 2.48
C SER A 178 7.54 6.40 2.44
N GLU A 179 8.15 6.26 1.27
CA GLU A 179 9.56 6.54 0.98
C GLU A 179 9.77 6.72 -0.54
N PRO A 180 10.93 7.24 -0.99
CA PRO A 180 11.27 7.30 -2.40
C PRO A 180 11.35 5.92 -3.04
N HIS A 181 10.86 5.80 -4.28
CA HIS A 181 11.04 4.64 -5.16
C HIS A 181 11.78 5.05 -6.42
N ASP A 182 12.72 4.24 -6.87
CA ASP A 182 13.32 4.36 -8.19
C ASP A 182 12.39 3.70 -9.21
N VAL A 183 11.48 4.52 -9.78
CA VAL A 183 10.40 4.05 -10.64
C VAL A 183 10.92 3.30 -11.88
N GLU A 184 12.11 3.67 -12.38
CA GLU A 184 12.70 3.04 -13.57
C GLU A 184 13.04 1.55 -13.39
N LYS A 185 13.17 1.09 -12.14
CA LYS A 185 13.40 -0.33 -11.85
C LYS A 185 12.17 -1.21 -11.98
N TYR A 186 11.00 -0.61 -12.19
CA TYR A 186 9.74 -1.34 -12.26
C TYR A 186 9.12 -1.22 -13.66
N GLY A 187 8.44 -2.26 -14.10
CA GLY A 187 7.50 -2.14 -15.20
C GLY A 187 6.13 -1.66 -14.73
N ILE A 188 5.69 -2.16 -13.57
CA ILE A 188 4.43 -1.73 -12.93
C ILE A 188 4.65 -1.56 -11.43
N ILE A 189 4.24 -0.38 -10.92
CA ILE A 189 4.01 -0.13 -9.49
C ILE A 189 2.52 0.12 -9.33
N TYR A 190 1.84 -0.59 -8.43
CA TYR A 190 0.44 -0.32 -8.18
C TYR A 190 0.08 -0.45 -6.70
N GLY A 191 -1.00 0.19 -6.30
CA GLY A 191 -1.48 0.10 -4.93
C GLY A 191 -2.92 0.56 -4.75
N GLY A 192 -3.63 -0.14 -3.86
CA GLY A 192 -4.91 0.33 -3.33
C GLY A 192 -4.67 1.48 -2.36
N VAL A 193 -5.28 2.62 -2.61
CA VAL A 193 -4.97 3.87 -1.89
C VAL A 193 -5.45 3.90 -0.44
N GLN A 194 -6.39 3.02 -0.05
CA GLN A 194 -7.04 3.03 1.26
C GLN A 194 -6.13 2.78 2.47
N LYS A 195 -4.87 2.48 2.24
CA LYS A 195 -3.89 2.24 3.32
C LYS A 195 -3.12 3.52 3.66
N ASN A 196 -2.46 4.12 2.69
CA ASN A 196 -1.51 5.21 2.95
C ASN A 196 -1.76 6.49 2.14
N VAL A 197 -2.69 6.48 1.18
CA VAL A 197 -2.75 7.50 0.13
C VAL A 197 -4.12 8.18 0.01
N GLY A 198 -5.21 7.51 0.42
CA GLY A 198 -6.56 8.04 0.26
C GLY A 198 -7.63 7.12 0.83
N PRO A 199 -8.92 7.33 0.46
CA PRO A 199 -10.03 6.47 0.86
C PRO A 199 -10.11 5.22 -0.01
N ALA A 200 -10.89 4.21 0.44
CA ALA A 200 -11.17 3.03 -0.36
C ALA A 200 -11.88 3.40 -1.68
N GLY A 201 -11.60 2.65 -2.75
CA GLY A 201 -12.27 2.75 -4.05
C GLY A 201 -11.34 3.14 -5.22
N VAL A 202 -10.15 3.66 -4.95
CA VAL A 202 -9.15 3.99 -5.97
C VAL A 202 -8.00 2.99 -5.91
N VAL A 203 -7.50 2.61 -7.09
CA VAL A 203 -6.20 1.98 -7.29
C VAL A 203 -5.38 2.90 -8.18
N ILE A 204 -4.15 3.15 -7.81
CA ILE A 204 -3.20 3.84 -8.67
C ILE A 204 -2.25 2.80 -9.25
N SER A 205 -2.08 2.84 -10.58
CA SER A 205 -1.11 2.02 -11.30
C SER A 205 -0.20 2.91 -12.14
N ILE A 206 1.10 2.78 -11.91
CA ILE A 206 2.16 3.47 -12.64
C ILE A 206 2.77 2.41 -13.56
N ILE A 207 2.57 2.55 -14.86
CA ILE A 207 2.86 1.50 -15.84
C ILE A 207 3.78 2.05 -16.91
N ARG A 208 4.89 1.36 -17.19
CA ARG A 208 5.81 1.71 -18.28
C ARG A 208 5.09 1.57 -19.63
N GLU A 209 5.21 2.55 -20.49
CA GLU A 209 4.41 2.66 -21.72
C GLU A 209 4.56 1.48 -22.68
N ASP A 210 5.74 0.86 -22.76
CA ASP A 210 5.98 -0.32 -23.59
C ASP A 210 5.14 -1.55 -23.19
N LEU A 211 4.60 -1.57 -21.98
CA LEU A 211 3.71 -2.61 -21.46
C LEU A 211 2.23 -2.35 -21.79
N ILE A 212 1.89 -1.16 -22.29
CA ILE A 212 0.52 -0.76 -22.61
C ILE A 212 0.27 -0.98 -24.10
N THR A 213 -0.23 -2.14 -24.45
CA THR A 213 -0.41 -2.56 -25.85
C THR A 213 -1.80 -3.15 -26.10
N ASP A 214 -2.16 -3.34 -27.38
CA ASP A 214 -3.36 -4.07 -27.77
C ASP A 214 -3.16 -5.61 -27.73
N ASP A 215 -1.90 -6.05 -27.64
CA ASP A 215 -1.54 -7.45 -27.52
C ASP A 215 -1.74 -7.91 -26.06
N VAL A 216 -2.92 -8.41 -25.76
CA VAL A 216 -3.38 -8.89 -24.45
C VAL A 216 -3.98 -10.31 -24.60
N LEU A 217 -4.15 -11.03 -23.49
CA LEU A 217 -4.74 -12.36 -23.56
C LEU A 217 -6.15 -12.33 -24.20
N PRO A 218 -6.49 -13.34 -25.04
CA PRO A 218 -7.83 -13.44 -25.61
C PRO A 218 -8.91 -13.41 -24.55
N GLY A 219 -9.98 -12.65 -24.79
CA GLY A 219 -11.10 -12.52 -23.85
C GLY A 219 -10.86 -11.51 -22.71
N THR A 220 -9.76 -10.78 -22.72
CA THR A 220 -9.53 -9.68 -21.75
C THR A 220 -10.65 -8.65 -21.83
N PRO A 221 -11.41 -8.43 -20.73
CA PRO A 221 -12.50 -7.45 -20.71
C PRO A 221 -11.97 -6.04 -21.00
N THR A 222 -12.75 -5.24 -21.72
CA THR A 222 -12.38 -3.86 -22.09
C THR A 222 -11.92 -3.03 -20.89
N MET A 223 -12.63 -3.14 -19.76
CA MET A 223 -12.31 -2.41 -18.53
C MET A 223 -10.98 -2.81 -17.87
N LEU A 224 -10.47 -4.01 -18.16
CA LEU A 224 -9.21 -4.51 -17.61
C LEU A 224 -8.02 -4.31 -18.54
N LYS A 225 -8.23 -3.83 -19.78
CA LYS A 225 -7.14 -3.47 -20.69
C LYS A 225 -6.50 -2.15 -20.23
N PHE A 226 -5.20 -2.19 -19.94
CA PHE A 226 -4.46 -0.97 -19.56
C PHE A 226 -4.50 0.08 -20.66
N LYS A 227 -4.45 -0.34 -21.92
CA LYS A 227 -4.55 0.58 -23.07
C LYS A 227 -5.89 1.32 -23.11
N THR A 228 -7.00 0.65 -22.83
CA THR A 228 -8.32 1.31 -22.77
C THR A 228 -8.34 2.44 -21.74
N GLN A 229 -7.72 2.24 -20.60
CA GLN A 229 -7.65 3.24 -19.54
C GLN A 229 -6.65 4.35 -19.88
N ALA A 230 -5.48 3.99 -20.41
CA ALA A 230 -4.42 4.93 -20.79
C ALA A 230 -4.85 5.87 -21.93
N ASP A 231 -5.51 5.33 -22.99
CA ASP A 231 -6.00 6.12 -24.13
C ASP A 231 -7.11 7.14 -23.74
N LYS A 232 -7.62 7.06 -22.53
CA LYS A 232 -8.67 7.92 -21.99
C LYS A 232 -8.29 8.61 -20.67
N ASP A 233 -7.00 8.63 -20.33
CA ASP A 233 -6.49 9.27 -19.11
C ASP A 233 -7.31 8.87 -17.86
N SER A 234 -7.61 7.57 -17.72
CA SER A 234 -8.44 6.98 -16.66
C SER A 234 -9.94 7.37 -16.72
N LEU A 235 -10.38 8.06 -17.77
CA LEU A 235 -11.76 8.57 -17.93
C LEU A 235 -12.56 7.79 -18.99
N TYR A 236 -12.22 6.52 -19.22
CA TYR A 236 -13.03 5.66 -20.09
C TYR A 236 -14.48 5.56 -19.60
N ASN A 237 -14.67 5.39 -18.31
CA ASN A 237 -15.95 5.49 -17.60
C ASN A 237 -15.85 6.50 -16.46
N THR A 238 -16.95 6.76 -15.74
CA THR A 238 -16.93 7.63 -14.56
C THR A 238 -15.99 7.05 -13.49
N PRO A 239 -14.91 7.74 -13.13
CA PRO A 239 -13.96 7.26 -12.12
C PRO A 239 -14.49 7.54 -10.70
N PRO A 240 -13.82 7.05 -9.65
CA PRO A 240 -14.14 7.39 -8.27
C PRO A 240 -13.69 8.83 -7.94
N CYS A 241 -14.39 9.83 -8.48
CA CYS A 241 -14.03 11.25 -8.50
C CYS A 241 -13.60 11.79 -7.13
N TYR A 242 -14.42 11.55 -6.10
CA TYR A 242 -14.13 12.04 -4.76
C TYR A 242 -12.89 11.36 -4.15
N GLY A 243 -12.69 10.08 -4.43
CA GLY A 243 -11.49 9.35 -4.00
C GLY A 243 -10.22 9.92 -4.62
N ILE A 244 -10.23 10.24 -5.91
CA ILE A 244 -9.11 10.86 -6.64
C ILE A 244 -8.82 12.26 -6.09
N TYR A 245 -9.87 13.05 -5.82
CA TYR A 245 -9.75 14.37 -5.19
C TYR A 245 -9.05 14.29 -3.81
N ILE A 246 -9.43 13.32 -2.97
CA ILE A 246 -8.78 13.13 -1.66
C ILE A 246 -7.32 12.67 -1.84
N CYS A 247 -7.03 11.78 -2.79
CA CYS A 247 -5.65 11.41 -3.10
C CYS A 247 -4.81 12.63 -3.48
N GLY A 248 -5.32 13.51 -4.35
CA GLY A 248 -4.65 14.76 -4.73
C GLY A 248 -4.35 15.66 -3.51
N LYS A 249 -5.28 15.75 -2.55
CA LYS A 249 -5.03 16.48 -1.30
C LYS A 249 -3.95 15.82 -0.44
N VAL A 250 -3.91 14.49 -0.38
CA VAL A 250 -2.84 13.75 0.32
C VAL A 250 -1.49 13.98 -0.35
N PHE A 251 -1.43 14.02 -1.68
CA PHE A 251 -0.18 14.33 -2.41
C PHE A 251 0.32 15.73 -2.08
N LYS A 252 -0.55 16.74 -2.07
CA LYS A 252 -0.20 18.09 -1.66
C LYS A 252 0.26 18.17 -0.21
N TRP A 253 -0.39 17.42 0.67
CA TRP A 253 0.04 17.29 2.06
C TRP A 253 1.46 16.70 2.15
N LEU A 254 1.76 15.62 1.43
CA LEU A 254 3.10 15.04 1.38
C LEU A 254 4.16 16.01 0.86
N LYS A 255 3.85 16.80 -0.17
CA LYS A 255 4.75 17.87 -0.66
C LYS A 255 5.01 18.92 0.42
N LYS A 256 4.00 19.34 1.19
CA LYS A 256 4.15 20.25 2.35
C LYS A 256 5.03 19.65 3.46
N GLN A 257 4.99 18.31 3.65
CA GLN A 257 5.84 17.61 4.64
C GLN A 257 7.31 17.49 4.18
N GLY A 258 7.67 18.01 3.03
CA GLY A 258 9.03 17.94 2.47
C GLY A 258 9.25 16.77 1.50
N GLY A 259 8.18 16.14 1.02
CA GLY A 259 8.24 15.05 0.05
C GLY A 259 8.60 13.70 0.67
N LEU A 260 8.91 12.74 -0.19
CA LEU A 260 9.06 11.33 0.24
C LEU A 260 10.34 11.07 1.04
N ALA A 261 11.41 11.83 0.84
CA ALA A 261 12.64 11.69 1.62
C ALA A 261 12.39 12.09 3.10
N ALA A 262 11.77 13.24 3.32
CA ALA A 262 11.40 13.68 4.66
C ALA A 262 10.36 12.74 5.32
N MET A 263 9.42 12.22 4.53
CA MET A 263 8.44 11.25 5.03
C MET A 263 9.09 9.93 5.43
N LYS A 264 10.10 9.46 4.71
CA LYS A 264 10.89 8.28 5.08
C LYS A 264 11.55 8.47 6.45
N GLU A 265 12.26 9.58 6.64
CA GLU A 265 12.90 9.90 7.92
C GLU A 265 11.88 9.97 9.08
N TYR A 266 10.72 10.56 8.83
CA TYR A 266 9.63 10.61 9.79
C TYR A 266 9.11 9.21 10.14
N ASN A 267 8.90 8.36 9.13
CA ASN A 267 8.44 6.99 9.33
C ASN A 267 9.47 6.12 10.05
N GLU A 268 10.77 6.30 9.75
CA GLU A 268 11.86 5.61 10.46
C GLU A 268 11.89 5.98 11.95
N LYS A 269 11.82 7.28 12.28
CA LYS A 269 11.74 7.74 13.68
C LYS A 269 10.54 7.15 14.40
N LYS A 270 9.37 7.19 13.77
CA LYS A 270 8.12 6.69 14.31
C LYS A 270 8.15 5.18 14.54
N ALA A 271 8.62 4.41 13.57
CA ALA A 271 8.73 2.96 13.68
C ALA A 271 9.77 2.55 14.73
N LYS A 272 10.88 3.29 14.81
CA LYS A 272 11.95 3.04 15.79
C LYS A 272 11.43 3.09 17.24
N LEU A 273 10.55 4.03 17.57
CA LEU A 273 9.95 4.12 18.93
C LEU A 273 9.27 2.81 19.34
N LEU A 274 8.49 2.22 18.45
CA LEU A 274 7.77 1.00 18.74
C LEU A 274 8.69 -0.22 18.71
N TYR A 275 9.59 -0.32 17.74
CA TYR A 275 10.51 -1.45 17.64
C TYR A 275 11.55 -1.48 18.76
N ASP A 276 12.08 -0.33 19.19
CA ASP A 276 12.99 -0.27 20.36
C ASP A 276 12.29 -0.80 21.61
N PHE A 277 11.04 -0.40 21.84
CA PHE A 277 10.26 -0.93 22.94
C PHE A 277 10.05 -2.45 22.83
N LEU A 278 9.64 -2.94 21.67
CA LEU A 278 9.43 -4.39 21.44
C LEU A 278 10.70 -5.22 21.62
N ASP A 279 11.86 -4.63 21.33
CA ASP A 279 13.16 -5.31 21.48
C ASP A 279 13.64 -5.36 22.95
N GLU A 280 13.14 -4.46 23.81
CA GLU A 280 13.45 -4.37 25.24
C GLU A 280 12.41 -5.05 26.15
N SER A 281 11.15 -5.13 25.68
CA SER A 281 10.02 -5.65 26.46
C SER A 281 10.20 -7.13 26.81
N LYS A 282 9.80 -7.49 28.03
CA LYS A 282 9.76 -8.89 28.47
C LYS A 282 8.41 -9.56 28.17
N MET A 283 7.39 -8.76 27.88
CA MET A 283 6.03 -9.22 27.60
C MET A 283 5.70 -9.20 26.12
N PHE A 284 6.05 -8.13 25.41
CA PHE A 284 5.70 -7.94 24.01
C PHE A 284 6.87 -8.32 23.09
N THR A 285 6.60 -9.12 22.07
CA THR A 285 7.61 -9.57 21.11
C THR A 285 7.15 -9.28 19.68
N GLY A 286 8.02 -8.64 18.88
CA GLY A 286 7.80 -8.49 17.44
C GLY A 286 7.94 -9.83 16.72
N THR A 287 7.11 -10.07 15.71
CA THR A 287 7.06 -11.36 14.99
C THR A 287 7.95 -11.43 13.74
N VAL A 288 8.68 -10.36 13.43
CA VAL A 288 9.42 -10.18 12.16
C VAL A 288 10.92 -10.15 12.41
N ALA A 289 11.70 -10.80 11.54
CA ALA A 289 13.15 -10.68 11.49
C ALA A 289 13.56 -9.19 11.42
N LYS A 290 14.55 -8.79 12.24
CA LYS A 290 14.87 -7.36 12.44
C LYS A 290 15.22 -6.63 11.15
N GLU A 291 15.96 -7.29 10.27
CA GLU A 291 16.39 -6.79 8.97
C GLU A 291 15.23 -6.53 8.01
N ASP A 292 14.11 -7.25 8.16
CA ASP A 292 12.98 -7.24 7.23
C ASP A 292 11.76 -6.45 7.75
N ARG A 293 11.89 -5.77 8.88
CA ARG A 293 10.80 -5.04 9.54
C ARG A 293 10.23 -3.93 8.66
N SER A 294 8.90 -3.91 8.56
CA SER A 294 8.13 -2.84 7.91
C SER A 294 8.13 -1.57 8.76
N LEU A 295 8.20 -0.40 8.10
CA LEU A 295 7.97 0.89 8.75
C LEU A 295 6.47 1.23 8.86
N MET A 296 5.60 0.45 8.20
CA MET A 296 4.16 0.72 8.08
C MET A 296 3.28 -0.17 8.95
N ASN A 297 3.65 -1.45 9.08
CA ASN A 297 2.84 -2.45 9.77
C ASN A 297 3.71 -3.23 10.75
N VAL A 298 3.42 -3.08 12.03
CA VAL A 298 4.19 -3.67 13.13
C VAL A 298 3.35 -4.70 13.86
N PRO A 299 3.47 -6.01 13.52
CA PRO A 299 2.82 -7.08 14.27
C PRO A 299 3.63 -7.45 15.51
N PHE A 300 2.93 -7.76 16.61
CA PHE A 300 3.54 -8.19 17.86
C PHE A 300 2.56 -9.04 18.68
N VAL A 301 3.10 -9.82 19.61
CA VAL A 301 2.37 -10.77 20.46
C VAL A 301 2.88 -10.68 21.89
N THR A 302 2.08 -11.14 22.86
CA THR A 302 2.55 -11.40 24.24
C THR A 302 2.95 -12.86 24.44
N GLY A 303 2.58 -13.75 23.52
CA GLY A 303 2.72 -15.19 23.66
C GLY A 303 1.55 -15.86 24.43
N ASP A 304 0.67 -15.08 25.03
CA ASP A 304 -0.56 -15.52 25.70
C ASP A 304 -1.78 -14.87 25.02
N LYS A 305 -2.69 -15.70 24.50
CA LYS A 305 -3.87 -15.22 23.76
C LYS A 305 -4.87 -14.45 24.62
N ASP A 306 -4.98 -14.80 25.91
CA ASP A 306 -5.88 -14.11 26.82
C ASP A 306 -5.32 -12.73 27.17
N LEU A 307 -4.01 -12.64 27.33
CA LEU A 307 -3.30 -11.38 27.54
C LEU A 307 -3.35 -10.48 26.30
N ASP A 308 -3.18 -11.06 25.09
CA ASP A 308 -3.38 -10.34 23.82
C ASP A 308 -4.79 -9.74 23.76
N ALA A 309 -5.81 -10.53 24.07
CA ALA A 309 -7.21 -10.09 24.07
C ALA A 309 -7.49 -9.00 25.12
N LYS A 310 -6.93 -9.14 26.32
CA LYS A 310 -6.99 -8.13 27.39
C LYS A 310 -6.37 -6.82 26.93
N PHE A 311 -5.15 -6.87 26.39
CA PHE A 311 -4.47 -5.70 25.87
C PHE A 311 -5.30 -4.96 24.80
N VAL A 312 -5.81 -5.67 23.78
CA VAL A 312 -6.64 -5.07 22.72
C VAL A 312 -7.88 -4.38 23.31
N LYS A 313 -8.53 -4.99 24.30
CA LYS A 313 -9.72 -4.43 24.95
C LYS A 313 -9.39 -3.14 25.71
N GLU A 314 -8.35 -3.15 26.52
CA GLU A 314 -7.94 -2.00 27.33
C GLU A 314 -7.37 -0.86 26.45
N ALA A 315 -6.56 -1.18 25.45
CA ALA A 315 -6.06 -0.21 24.49
C ALA A 315 -7.20 0.48 23.71
N THR A 316 -8.23 -0.29 23.30
CA THR A 316 -9.42 0.28 22.64
C THR A 316 -10.15 1.24 23.56
N ALA A 317 -10.32 0.90 24.83
CA ALA A 317 -10.95 1.77 25.84
C ALA A 317 -10.13 3.05 26.09
N ALA A 318 -8.81 2.97 25.96
CA ALA A 318 -7.88 4.10 26.06
C ALA A 318 -7.78 4.96 24.78
N GLY A 319 -8.51 4.60 23.72
CA GLY A 319 -8.52 5.37 22.46
C GLY A 319 -7.52 4.91 21.41
N PHE A 320 -6.84 3.76 21.61
CA PHE A 320 -5.98 3.10 20.60
C PHE A 320 -6.80 2.02 19.91
N VAL A 321 -7.40 2.34 18.77
CA VAL A 321 -8.35 1.44 18.10
C VAL A 321 -7.72 0.63 16.98
N ASN A 322 -8.30 -0.54 16.68
CA ASN A 322 -7.93 -1.43 15.59
C ASN A 322 -6.53 -2.08 15.72
N LEU A 323 -6.06 -2.28 16.94
CA LEU A 323 -4.78 -2.96 17.23
C LEU A 323 -4.84 -4.48 17.08
N LYS A 324 -6.03 -5.11 17.06
CA LYS A 324 -6.15 -6.57 16.92
C LYS A 324 -5.43 -7.06 15.66
N GLY A 325 -4.54 -8.03 15.82
CA GLY A 325 -3.79 -8.66 14.74
C GLY A 325 -4.66 -9.47 13.78
N HIS A 326 -4.10 -9.81 12.64
CA HIS A 326 -4.79 -10.66 11.66
C HIS A 326 -4.88 -12.10 12.19
N ARG A 327 -5.99 -12.79 11.90
CA ARG A 327 -6.27 -14.16 12.39
C ARG A 327 -5.16 -15.19 12.10
N THR A 328 -4.35 -14.98 11.07
CA THR A 328 -3.25 -15.90 10.69
C THR A 328 -1.98 -15.70 11.51
N VAL A 329 -1.77 -14.52 12.09
CA VAL A 329 -0.63 -14.18 12.95
C VAL A 329 -1.05 -14.20 14.43
N GLY A 330 -2.26 -13.75 14.71
CA GLY A 330 -2.74 -13.53 16.10
C GLY A 330 -2.24 -12.20 16.65
N GLY A 331 -2.27 -12.08 17.96
CA GLY A 331 -1.74 -10.94 18.68
C GLY A 331 -2.30 -9.60 18.27
N MET A 332 -1.42 -8.65 18.14
CA MET A 332 -1.69 -7.26 17.79
C MET A 332 -0.96 -6.85 16.52
N ARG A 333 -1.42 -5.77 15.90
CA ARG A 333 -0.72 -5.10 14.81
C ARG A 333 -0.99 -3.60 14.88
N ALA A 334 0.05 -2.81 15.03
CA ALA A 334 0.00 -1.37 14.88
C ALA A 334 0.34 -1.00 13.42
N SER A 335 -0.65 -0.50 12.67
CA SER A 335 -0.41 0.09 11.35
C SER A 335 -0.21 1.59 11.50
N ILE A 336 1.04 2.03 11.32
CA ILE A 336 1.52 3.38 11.65
C ILE A 336 1.82 4.20 10.40
N TYR A 337 0.99 4.08 9.38
CA TYR A 337 1.12 4.77 8.09
C TYR A 337 1.52 6.25 8.19
N ASN A 338 1.80 6.89 7.07
CA ASN A 338 2.27 8.27 7.01
C ASN A 338 1.47 9.24 7.90
N ALA A 339 0.14 9.12 7.87
CA ALA A 339 -0.76 10.03 8.58
C ALA A 339 -0.91 9.76 10.08
N MET A 340 -0.38 8.64 10.60
CA MET A 340 -0.33 8.42 12.04
C MET A 340 0.67 9.41 12.67
N PRO A 341 0.23 10.31 13.56
CA PRO A 341 1.16 11.23 14.23
C PRO A 341 2.13 10.45 15.14
N ILE A 342 3.36 10.91 15.21
CA ILE A 342 4.40 10.29 16.05
C ILE A 342 3.95 10.20 17.52
N GLU A 343 3.25 11.22 18.00
CA GLU A 343 2.62 11.26 19.34
C GLU A 343 1.70 10.06 19.57
N GLY A 344 0.97 9.59 18.55
CA GLY A 344 0.11 8.41 18.68
C GLY A 344 0.90 7.14 18.96
N VAL A 345 2.10 7.02 18.39
CA VAL A 345 3.01 5.90 18.64
C VAL A 345 3.69 6.04 20.00
N GLU A 346 4.13 7.25 20.37
CA GLU A 346 4.67 7.54 21.71
C GLU A 346 3.69 7.14 22.82
N LYS A 347 2.43 7.59 22.72
CA LYS A 347 1.39 7.24 23.68
C LYS A 347 1.04 5.76 23.68
N LEU A 348 1.11 5.10 22.53
CA LEU A 348 0.92 3.64 22.48
C LEU A 348 2.04 2.93 23.25
N VAL A 349 3.30 3.33 23.07
CA VAL A 349 4.45 2.76 23.77
C VAL A 349 4.33 3.01 25.30
N GLU A 350 3.94 4.21 25.70
CA GLU A 350 3.68 4.51 27.13
C GLU A 350 2.58 3.59 27.71
N PHE A 351 1.48 3.42 26.97
CA PHE A 351 0.40 2.52 27.36
C PHE A 351 0.88 1.05 27.45
N MET A 352 1.71 0.59 26.50
CA MET A 352 2.27 -0.76 26.51
C MET A 352 3.19 -0.98 27.72
N ARG A 353 4.05 -0.01 28.07
CA ARG A 353 4.91 -0.08 29.27
C ARG A 353 4.08 -0.22 30.54
N LYS A 354 3.07 0.62 30.69
CA LYS A 354 2.16 0.56 31.83
C LYS A 354 1.42 -0.78 31.90
N PHE A 355 0.92 -1.27 30.77
CA PHE A 355 0.25 -2.57 30.72
C PHE A 355 1.19 -3.72 31.11
N GLU A 356 2.45 -3.69 30.68
CA GLU A 356 3.47 -4.66 31.07
C GLU A 356 3.72 -4.63 32.57
N GLU A 357 3.88 -3.45 33.18
CA GLU A 357 4.08 -3.30 34.63
C GLU A 357 2.89 -3.84 35.48
N GLU A 358 1.65 -3.63 34.99
CA GLU A 358 0.43 -4.04 35.68
C GLU A 358 0.10 -5.54 35.51
N ASN A 359 0.73 -6.24 34.55
CA ASN A 359 0.44 -7.64 34.22
C ASN A 359 1.68 -8.54 34.22
N ALA A 360 2.82 -8.07 34.76
CA ALA A 360 4.08 -8.83 34.89
C ALA A 360 4.00 -9.90 36.01
#